data_468ea3cb18a3da2d228446ee3a8b2d3e
#
_entry.id   468ea3cb18a3da2d228446ee3a8b2d3e
#
_cell.length_a   1.000
_cell.length_b   1.000
_cell.length_c   1.000
_cell.angle_alpha   90.00
_cell.angle_beta   90.00
_cell.angle_gamma   90.00
#
_symmetry.space_group_name_H-M   'P 1'
#
loop_
_entity.id
_entity.type
_entity.pdbx_description
1 polymer ?
#
loop_
_entity_poly.entity_id
_entity_poly.type
_entity_poly.pdbx_seq_one_letter_code
_entity_poly.pdbx_strand_id
1 'polypeptide(L)'
;MTKPLTVSDSSFDAEVLKSETPVLVDFWAPWCGPCRAVAPILEELAGEYAGKVVVAKVNTDESSKYAAQFGVQAIPTMIFFKGGKEVSRVVGVKPKSELKRDFDKVANS
;
A
#
# COMPACT_ATOMS: atom_id res chain seq x y z
N MET A 1 11.33 -5.91 13.84
CA MET A 1 10.53 -4.74 13.47
C MET A 1 10.00 -4.90 12.07
N THR A 2 8.74 -4.58 11.87
CA THR A 2 8.08 -4.72 10.58
C THR A 2 8.28 -3.46 9.74
N LYS A 3 8.79 -3.63 8.53
CA LYS A 3 8.97 -2.55 7.56
C LYS A 3 8.06 -2.79 6.36
N PRO A 4 7.78 -1.75 5.56
CA PRO A 4 7.05 -1.97 4.31
C PRO A 4 7.76 -3.00 3.43
N LEU A 5 6.96 -3.88 2.84
CA LEU A 5 7.45 -4.95 1.98
C LEU A 5 7.62 -4.43 0.56
N THR A 6 8.79 -4.64 -0.04
CA THR A 6 8.98 -4.29 -1.44
C THR A 6 8.37 -5.38 -2.32
N VAL A 7 7.46 -4.97 -3.21
CA VAL A 7 6.74 -5.88 -4.09
C VAL A 7 6.95 -5.48 -5.55
N SER A 8 7.20 -6.46 -6.40
CA SER A 8 7.40 -6.28 -7.83
C SER A 8 6.28 -6.94 -8.62
N ASP A 9 6.29 -6.77 -9.95
CA ASP A 9 5.32 -7.43 -10.83
C ASP A 9 5.36 -8.95 -10.64
N SER A 10 6.54 -9.53 -10.38
CA SER A 10 6.68 -10.98 -10.23
C SER A 10 6.23 -11.50 -8.86
N SER A 11 6.17 -10.66 -7.84
CA SER A 11 5.80 -11.10 -6.49
C SER A 11 4.42 -10.62 -6.04
N PHE A 12 3.77 -9.72 -6.81
CA PHE A 12 2.50 -9.11 -6.41
C PHE A 12 1.39 -10.14 -6.18
N ASP A 13 1.25 -11.10 -7.08
CA ASP A 13 0.20 -12.11 -6.94
C ASP A 13 0.32 -12.87 -5.63
N ALA A 14 1.52 -13.38 -5.32
CA ALA A 14 1.74 -14.16 -4.11
C ALA A 14 1.68 -13.30 -2.84
N GLU A 15 2.29 -12.11 -2.88
CA GLU A 15 2.44 -11.29 -1.68
C GLU A 15 1.20 -10.46 -1.35
N VAL A 16 0.41 -10.10 -2.36
CA VAL A 16 -0.76 -9.22 -2.19
C VAL A 16 -2.06 -9.97 -2.44
N LEU A 17 -2.22 -10.55 -3.63
CA LEU A 17 -3.51 -11.11 -4.02
C LEU A 17 -3.84 -12.42 -3.28
N LYS A 18 -2.83 -13.18 -2.90
CA LYS A 18 -2.98 -14.44 -2.15
C LYS A 18 -2.73 -14.27 -0.66
N SER A 19 -2.55 -13.06 -0.18
CA SER A 19 -2.32 -12.81 1.23
C SER A 19 -3.56 -13.11 2.07
N GLU A 20 -3.36 -13.80 3.18
CA GLU A 20 -4.42 -14.05 4.15
C GLU A 20 -4.67 -12.84 5.06
N THR A 21 -3.69 -11.92 5.10
CA THR A 21 -3.76 -10.69 5.88
C THR A 21 -4.08 -9.53 4.93
N PRO A 22 -4.90 -8.55 5.35
CA PRO A 22 -5.11 -7.36 4.52
C PRO A 22 -3.79 -6.68 4.19
N VAL A 23 -3.68 -6.13 2.97
CA VAL A 23 -2.46 -5.49 2.48
C VAL A 23 -2.79 -4.09 1.98
N LEU A 24 -2.02 -3.11 2.42
CA LEU A 24 -2.03 -1.78 1.80
C LEU A 24 -0.88 -1.74 0.81
N VAL A 25 -1.18 -1.47 -0.45
CA VAL A 25 -0.17 -1.32 -1.48
C VAL A 25 0.00 0.16 -1.82
N ASP A 26 1.22 0.67 -1.62
CA ASP A 26 1.60 2.03 -1.99
C ASP A 26 2.28 2.00 -3.36
N PHE A 27 1.59 2.51 -4.37
CA PHE A 27 2.16 2.70 -5.71
C PHE A 27 2.88 4.05 -5.72
N TRP A 28 4.19 4.04 -5.94
CA TRP A 28 5.05 5.21 -5.78
C TRP A 28 6.14 5.25 -6.84
N ALA A 29 6.90 6.34 -6.88
CA ALA A 29 8.11 6.46 -7.70
C ALA A 29 9.17 7.28 -6.97
N PRO A 30 10.47 7.04 -7.21
CA PRO A 30 11.54 7.75 -6.50
C PRO A 30 11.55 9.26 -6.72
N TRP A 31 11.10 9.73 -7.88
CA TRP A 31 11.07 11.15 -8.23
C TRP A 31 9.85 11.89 -7.68
N CYS A 32 8.94 11.20 -7.08
CA CYS A 32 7.66 11.76 -6.63
C CYS A 32 7.79 12.36 -5.23
N GLY A 33 7.65 13.69 -5.13
CA GLY A 33 7.73 14.40 -3.86
C GLY A 33 6.69 13.97 -2.84
N PRO A 34 5.39 13.96 -3.21
CA PRO A 34 4.33 13.50 -2.29
C PRO A 34 4.53 12.05 -1.83
N CYS A 35 5.09 11.19 -2.69
CA CYS A 35 5.40 9.81 -2.31
C CYS A 35 6.44 9.77 -1.19
N ARG A 36 7.45 10.64 -1.27
CA ARG A 36 8.47 10.73 -0.23
C ARG A 36 7.91 11.29 1.07
N ALA A 37 6.92 12.18 0.97
CA ALA A 37 6.29 12.76 2.15
C ALA A 37 5.49 11.73 2.94
N VAL A 38 4.84 10.77 2.27
CA VAL A 38 4.03 9.74 2.94
C VAL A 38 4.87 8.55 3.41
N ALA A 39 6.08 8.37 2.86
CA ALA A 39 6.90 7.20 3.18
C ALA A 39 7.16 7.02 4.68
N PRO A 40 7.57 8.05 5.45
CA PRO A 40 7.78 7.86 6.89
C PRO A 40 6.51 7.47 7.64
N ILE A 41 5.37 7.99 7.19
CA ILE A 41 4.06 7.67 7.80
C ILE A 41 3.77 6.18 7.59
N LEU A 42 3.99 5.68 6.39
CA LEU A 42 3.75 4.27 6.08
C LEU A 42 4.73 3.36 6.81
N GLU A 43 5.96 3.79 7.03
CA GLU A 43 6.92 3.03 7.83
C GLU A 43 6.43 2.88 9.28
N GLU A 44 5.92 3.95 9.87
CA GLU A 44 5.35 3.91 11.22
C GLU A 44 4.14 2.99 11.27
N LEU A 45 3.23 3.13 10.31
CA LEU A 45 2.01 2.31 10.27
C LEU A 45 2.32 0.84 10.04
N ALA A 46 3.35 0.52 9.25
CA ALA A 46 3.78 -0.87 9.05
C ALA A 46 4.13 -1.53 10.37
N GLY A 47 4.82 -0.81 11.25
CA GLY A 47 5.16 -1.31 12.59
C GLY A 47 3.96 -1.38 13.52
N GLU A 48 3.12 -0.35 13.52
CA GLU A 48 1.94 -0.28 14.41
C GLU A 48 0.90 -1.35 14.07
N TYR A 49 0.78 -1.72 12.80
CA TYR A 49 -0.22 -2.70 12.35
C TYR A 49 0.37 -4.06 12.00
N ALA A 50 1.59 -4.35 12.47
CA ALA A 50 2.22 -5.66 12.25
C ALA A 50 1.26 -6.78 12.68
N GLY A 51 1.05 -7.74 11.79
CA GLY A 51 0.12 -8.86 12.01
C GLY A 51 -1.34 -8.54 11.71
N LYS A 52 -1.69 -7.29 11.47
CA LYS A 52 -3.07 -6.87 11.18
C LYS A 52 -3.26 -6.36 9.75
N VAL A 53 -2.33 -5.54 9.28
CA VAL A 53 -2.31 -5.02 7.91
C VAL A 53 -0.86 -4.98 7.47
N VAL A 54 -0.57 -5.61 6.36
CA VAL A 54 0.78 -5.57 5.75
C VAL A 54 0.86 -4.32 4.88
N VAL A 55 1.95 -3.57 5.00
CA VAL A 55 2.23 -2.43 4.12
C VAL A 55 3.21 -2.89 3.05
N ALA A 56 2.81 -2.78 1.80
CA ALA A 56 3.64 -3.14 0.65
C ALA A 56 3.87 -1.91 -0.22
N LYS A 57 5.00 -1.87 -0.91
CA LYS A 57 5.36 -0.76 -1.81
C LYS A 57 5.70 -1.30 -3.19
N VAL A 58 5.14 -0.67 -4.22
CA VAL A 58 5.43 -0.99 -5.61
C VAL A 58 6.00 0.25 -6.29
N ASN A 59 7.25 0.16 -6.73
CA ASN A 59 7.89 1.22 -7.52
C ASN A 59 7.40 1.12 -8.96
N THR A 60 6.58 2.08 -9.37
CA THR A 60 5.94 2.05 -10.69
C THR A 60 6.92 2.25 -11.85
N ASP A 61 8.11 2.78 -11.60
CA ASP A 61 9.15 2.88 -12.63
C ASP A 61 9.70 1.51 -13.01
N GLU A 62 9.72 0.56 -12.05
CA GLU A 62 10.26 -0.78 -12.25
C GLU A 62 9.17 -1.83 -12.47
N SER A 63 7.99 -1.61 -11.90
CA SER A 63 6.89 -2.59 -11.87
C SER A 63 5.58 -1.88 -12.16
N SER A 64 5.20 -1.79 -13.44
CA SER A 64 4.04 -1.03 -13.86
C SER A 64 2.78 -1.87 -14.11
N LYS A 65 2.90 -3.19 -14.11
CA LYS A 65 1.80 -4.09 -14.49
C LYS A 65 0.53 -3.86 -13.66
N TYR A 66 0.67 -3.91 -12.34
CA TYR A 66 -0.51 -3.84 -11.47
C TYR A 66 -1.02 -2.42 -11.28
N ALA A 67 -0.14 -1.42 -11.38
CA ALA A 67 -0.61 -0.03 -11.43
C ALA A 67 -1.55 0.18 -12.61
N ALA A 68 -1.19 -0.36 -13.77
CA ALA A 68 -2.03 -0.29 -14.96
C ALA A 68 -3.32 -1.09 -14.77
N GLN A 69 -3.20 -2.31 -14.24
CA GLN A 69 -4.35 -3.20 -14.03
C GLN A 69 -5.40 -2.56 -13.12
N PHE A 70 -4.97 -1.89 -12.05
CA PHE A 70 -5.88 -1.28 -11.08
C PHE A 70 -6.18 0.19 -11.38
N GLY A 71 -5.78 0.68 -12.55
CA GLY A 71 -6.14 2.02 -13.00
C GLY A 71 -5.50 3.13 -12.19
N VAL A 72 -4.27 2.95 -11.74
CA VAL A 72 -3.54 3.98 -11.00
C VAL A 72 -3.09 5.06 -11.99
N GLN A 73 -3.62 6.27 -11.85
CA GLN A 73 -3.34 7.40 -12.73
C GLN A 73 -2.51 8.48 -12.08
N ALA A 74 -2.43 8.48 -10.77
CA ALA A 74 -1.66 9.45 -10.01
C ALA A 74 -0.93 8.74 -8.88
N ILE A 75 0.21 9.26 -8.46
CA ILE A 75 0.98 8.70 -7.34
C ILE A 75 1.23 9.77 -6.29
N PRO A 76 1.27 9.39 -4.99
CA PRO A 76 1.03 8.04 -4.51
C PRO A 76 -0.45 7.66 -4.60
N THR A 77 -0.72 6.40 -4.91
CA THR A 77 -2.03 5.80 -4.75
C THR A 77 -1.86 4.60 -3.83
N MET A 78 -2.63 4.57 -2.76
CA MET A 78 -2.56 3.52 -1.77
C MET A 78 -3.85 2.72 -1.83
N ILE A 79 -3.74 1.44 -2.18
CA ILE A 79 -4.91 0.57 -2.36
C ILE A 79 -4.90 -0.50 -1.28
N PHE A 80 -6.01 -0.61 -0.54
CA PHE A 80 -6.19 -1.68 0.43
C PHE A 80 -6.78 -2.91 -0.27
N PHE A 81 -6.11 -4.04 -0.10
CA PHE A 81 -6.59 -5.34 -0.59
C PHE A 81 -6.95 -6.24 0.58
N LYS A 82 -8.03 -6.97 0.43
CA LYS A 82 -8.46 -7.98 1.40
C LYS A 82 -9.04 -9.16 0.65
N GLY A 83 -8.48 -10.35 0.90
CA GLY A 83 -8.93 -11.55 0.18
C GLY A 83 -8.70 -11.46 -1.31
N GLY A 84 -7.64 -10.76 -1.75
CA GLY A 84 -7.29 -10.60 -3.15
C GLY A 84 -8.10 -9.55 -3.90
N LYS A 85 -8.91 -8.76 -3.19
CA LYS A 85 -9.79 -7.75 -3.81
C LYS A 85 -9.50 -6.37 -3.26
N GLU A 86 -9.58 -5.37 -4.11
CA GLU A 86 -9.52 -3.97 -3.68
C GLU A 86 -10.75 -3.64 -2.86
N VAL A 87 -10.56 -3.16 -1.62
CA VAL A 87 -11.67 -2.77 -0.74
C VAL A 87 -11.75 -1.27 -0.52
N SER A 88 -10.66 -0.54 -0.68
CA SER A 88 -10.66 0.92 -0.67
C SER A 88 -9.35 1.45 -1.22
N ARG A 89 -9.32 2.76 -1.55
CA ARG A 89 -8.08 3.40 -2.00
C ARG A 89 -8.01 4.84 -1.56
N VAL A 90 -6.78 5.33 -1.45
CA VAL A 90 -6.47 6.72 -1.14
C VAL A 90 -5.55 7.23 -2.24
N VAL A 91 -5.95 8.30 -2.90
CA VAL A 91 -5.13 8.94 -3.93
C VAL A 91 -4.52 10.20 -3.32
N GLY A 92 -3.18 10.29 -3.36
CA GLY A 92 -2.47 11.41 -2.78
C GLY A 92 -2.12 11.19 -1.30
N VAL A 93 -1.69 12.27 -0.63
CA VAL A 93 -1.22 12.23 0.75
C VAL A 93 -2.38 12.52 1.70
N LYS A 94 -2.43 11.77 2.81
CA LYS A 94 -3.34 12.02 3.93
C LYS A 94 -2.53 12.13 5.21
N PRO A 95 -3.02 12.88 6.21
CA PRO A 95 -2.41 12.87 7.55
C PRO A 95 -2.45 11.47 8.15
N LYS A 96 -1.46 11.16 8.98
CA LYS A 96 -1.36 9.85 9.62
C LYS A 96 -2.64 9.45 10.34
N SER A 97 -3.26 10.40 11.07
CA SER A 97 -4.49 10.11 11.84
C SER A 97 -5.64 9.64 10.93
N GLU A 98 -5.73 10.18 9.72
CA GLU A 98 -6.77 9.76 8.78
C GLU A 98 -6.43 8.41 8.15
N LEU A 99 -5.16 8.17 7.83
CA LEU A 99 -4.72 6.87 7.34
C LEU A 99 -4.95 5.78 8.38
N LYS A 100 -4.73 6.08 9.66
CA LYS A 100 -5.01 5.12 10.73
C LYS A 100 -6.47 4.70 10.75
N ARG A 101 -7.39 5.62 10.49
CA ARG A 101 -8.81 5.29 10.40
C ARG A 101 -9.07 4.31 9.27
N ASP A 102 -8.42 4.52 8.13
CA ASP A 102 -8.55 3.62 6.98
C ASP A 102 -7.98 2.24 7.32
N PHE A 103 -6.81 2.19 7.99
CA PHE A 103 -6.20 0.95 8.45
C PHE A 103 -7.11 0.20 9.41
N ASP A 104 -7.64 0.91 10.41
CA ASP A 104 -8.52 0.31 11.42
C ASP A 104 -9.79 -0.26 10.78
N LYS A 105 -10.36 0.48 9.84
CA LYS A 105 -11.57 0.04 9.14
C LYS A 105 -11.33 -1.26 8.37
N VAL A 106 -10.21 -1.36 7.69
CA VAL A 106 -9.88 -2.58 6.92
C VAL A 106 -9.51 -3.72 7.86
N ALA A 107 -8.74 -3.45 8.91
CA ALA A 107 -8.33 -4.48 9.88
C ALA A 107 -9.50 -5.08 10.64
N ASN A 108 -10.56 -4.29 10.89
CA ASN A 108 -11.69 -4.69 11.70
C ASN A 108 -12.92 -5.11 10.91
N SER A 109 -12.82 -5.17 9.58
CA SER A 109 -13.95 -5.53 8.74
C SER A 109 -14.10 -7.04 8.57
#